data_1f4ab1e3abd82f87aaf3979ea6adf5b0
#
_entry.id   1f4ab1e3abd82f87aaf3979ea6adf5b0
#
_cell.length_a   1.000
_cell.length_b   1.000
_cell.length_c   1.000
_cell.angle_alpha   90.00
_cell.angle_beta   90.00
_cell.angle_gamma   90.00
#
_symmetry.space_group_name_H-M   'P 1'
#
loop_
_entity.id
_entity.type
_entity.pdbx_description
1 polymer ?
#
loop_
_entity_poly.entity_id
_entity_poly.type
_entity_poly.pdbx_seq_one_letter_code
_entity_poly.pdbx_strand_id
1 'polypeptide(L)'
;KGTCIDKDQFVGVYSKVFTKDNCHGEGVGSQVTVDQDDVTGGPFTSYESQEAANALAQAAVEQQGQAIANRDGHCTWTGKYGEEFTKNDCTEGQVGSKITVTEQDVVGAPFTSTVSQDDANNKAKAAVKEQGQAIANNKGNCEDMTVYTGHYSKRFVPECEDCHKGV
;
A
#
# COMPACT_ATOMS: atom_id res chain seq x y z
N LYS A 1 -65.31 32.73 17.86
CA LYS A 1 -64.42 32.59 16.66
C LYS A 1 -63.03 32.42 17.19
N GLY A 2 -62.47 31.19 17.11
CA GLY A 2 -61.06 30.93 17.40
C GLY A 2 -60.21 31.45 16.25
N THR A 3 -59.23 32.28 16.56
CA THR A 3 -58.16 32.71 15.65
C THR A 3 -57.22 31.50 15.47
N CYS A 4 -57.12 30.96 14.24
CA CYS A 4 -56.01 30.08 13.88
C CYS A 4 -54.72 30.86 14.03
N ILE A 5 -53.85 30.47 14.96
CA ILE A 5 -52.48 30.96 15.02
C ILE A 5 -51.69 30.08 14.06
N ASP A 6 -51.16 30.69 13.02
CA ASP A 6 -50.15 30.00 12.15
C ASP A 6 -48.95 29.69 13.04
N LYS A 7 -48.67 28.39 13.23
CA LYS A 7 -47.44 27.96 13.95
C LYS A 7 -46.27 28.01 12.98
N ASP A 8 -45.20 28.66 13.38
CA ASP A 8 -43.95 28.66 12.64
C ASP A 8 -43.45 27.22 12.49
N GLN A 9 -43.09 26.84 11.30
CA GLN A 9 -42.50 25.54 10.99
C GLN A 9 -40.97 25.65 10.97
N PHE A 10 -40.33 24.87 11.82
CA PHE A 10 -38.87 24.74 11.87
C PHE A 10 -38.40 23.68 10.91
N VAL A 11 -37.30 23.92 10.19
CA VAL A 11 -36.66 22.99 9.28
C VAL A 11 -35.36 22.45 9.90
N GLY A 12 -35.24 21.13 9.97
CA GLY A 12 -34.12 20.46 10.59
C GLY A 12 -32.87 20.51 9.70
N VAL A 13 -31.76 20.79 10.32
CA VAL A 13 -30.42 20.84 9.69
C VAL A 13 -29.48 19.95 10.49
N TYR A 14 -28.80 19.05 9.81
CA TYR A 14 -27.77 18.20 10.42
C TYR A 14 -26.83 17.65 9.34
N SER A 15 -25.54 17.54 9.68
CA SER A 15 -24.56 16.87 8.83
C SER A 15 -23.57 16.07 9.68
N LYS A 16 -23.04 14.98 9.11
CA LYS A 16 -22.04 14.12 9.75
C LYS A 16 -21.08 13.55 8.70
N VAL A 17 -19.84 13.38 9.10
CA VAL A 17 -18.82 12.72 8.27
C VAL A 17 -18.85 11.22 8.54
N PHE A 18 -18.96 10.43 7.48
CA PHE A 18 -18.83 8.98 7.49
C PHE A 18 -17.61 8.57 6.65
N THR A 19 -16.98 7.48 7.05
CA THR A 19 -15.89 6.90 6.26
C THR A 19 -16.42 5.67 5.54
N LYS A 20 -16.14 5.55 4.25
CA LYS A 20 -16.42 4.31 3.50
C LYS A 20 -15.72 3.14 4.17
N ASP A 21 -16.46 2.10 4.56
CA ASP A 21 -15.95 0.97 5.36
C ASP A 21 -16.02 -0.39 4.64
N ASN A 22 -16.52 -0.42 3.41
CA ASN A 22 -16.63 -1.63 2.62
C ASN A 22 -15.53 -1.81 1.57
N CYS A 23 -14.34 -1.22 1.80
CA CYS A 23 -13.17 -1.45 0.97
C CYS A 23 -12.62 -2.86 1.19
N HIS A 24 -12.21 -3.54 0.10
CA HIS A 24 -11.63 -4.88 0.19
C HIS A 24 -10.14 -4.82 0.59
N GLY A 25 -9.70 -5.83 1.36
CA GLY A 25 -8.30 -5.99 1.76
C GLY A 25 -7.77 -4.82 2.58
N GLU A 26 -6.63 -4.25 2.16
CA GLU A 26 -5.98 -3.13 2.84
C GLU A 26 -6.43 -1.74 2.32
N GLY A 27 -7.51 -1.71 1.54
CA GLY A 27 -8.05 -0.45 1.02
C GLY A 27 -8.58 0.46 2.12
N VAL A 28 -8.22 1.73 2.05
CA VAL A 28 -8.69 2.78 2.97
C VAL A 28 -9.80 3.57 2.30
N GLY A 29 -10.94 3.67 2.95
CA GLY A 29 -12.09 4.42 2.45
C GLY A 29 -11.94 5.92 2.63
N SER A 30 -12.44 6.67 1.66
CA SER A 30 -12.54 8.12 1.78
C SER A 30 -13.63 8.55 2.77
N GLN A 31 -13.50 9.75 3.29
CA GLN A 31 -14.54 10.40 4.04
C GLN A 31 -15.59 11.03 3.11
N VAL A 32 -16.86 10.95 3.52
CA VAL A 32 -18.01 11.54 2.84
C VAL A 32 -18.83 12.30 3.90
N THR A 33 -19.07 13.57 3.67
CA THR A 33 -20.02 14.34 4.50
C THR A 33 -21.40 14.07 3.96
N VAL A 34 -22.30 13.65 4.86
CA VAL A 34 -23.71 13.39 4.55
C VAL A 34 -24.55 14.37 5.36
N ASP A 35 -25.44 15.06 4.70
CA ASP A 35 -26.36 15.99 5.34
C ASP A 35 -27.82 15.58 5.14
N GLN A 36 -28.73 16.39 5.65
CA GLN A 36 -30.17 16.14 5.61
C GLN A 36 -30.75 16.15 4.18
N ASP A 37 -30.05 16.72 3.22
CA ASP A 37 -30.50 16.78 1.82
C ASP A 37 -30.08 15.54 1.03
N ASP A 38 -29.08 14.81 1.54
CA ASP A 38 -28.57 13.56 0.94
C ASP A 38 -29.43 12.35 1.30
N VAL A 39 -30.25 12.45 2.36
CA VAL A 39 -31.04 11.33 2.90
C VAL A 39 -32.50 11.41 2.48
N THR A 40 -33.14 10.25 2.41
CA THR A 40 -34.58 10.16 2.09
C THR A 40 -35.44 10.47 3.32
N GLY A 41 -36.63 11.00 3.07
CA GLY A 41 -37.65 11.30 4.12
C GLY A 41 -37.72 12.77 4.51
N GLY A 42 -36.88 13.64 3.94
CA GLY A 42 -36.97 15.09 4.13
C GLY A 42 -38.09 15.76 3.27
N PRO A 43 -38.38 17.04 3.54
CA PRO A 43 -37.76 17.86 4.56
C PRO A 43 -38.14 17.49 5.99
N PHE A 44 -37.19 17.53 6.92
CA PHE A 44 -37.38 17.23 8.34
C PHE A 44 -37.89 18.47 9.06
N THR A 45 -39.17 18.48 9.40
CA THR A 45 -39.82 19.68 9.96
C THR A 45 -40.48 19.40 11.29
N SER A 46 -40.56 20.43 12.14
CA SER A 46 -41.28 20.38 13.40
C SER A 46 -42.02 21.71 13.67
N TYR A 47 -43.18 21.64 14.29
CA TYR A 47 -43.88 22.80 14.82
C TYR A 47 -43.60 23.04 16.31
N GLU A 48 -42.76 22.20 16.93
CA GLU A 48 -42.46 22.28 18.37
C GLU A 48 -41.27 23.20 18.63
N SER A 49 -40.12 22.87 17.99
CA SER A 49 -38.88 23.65 18.10
C SER A 49 -37.87 23.31 16.99
N GLN A 50 -36.83 24.13 16.85
CA GLN A 50 -35.69 23.89 15.96
C GLN A 50 -34.92 22.62 16.37
N GLU A 51 -34.80 22.38 17.69
CA GLU A 51 -34.15 21.19 18.23
C GLU A 51 -34.89 19.90 17.83
N ALA A 52 -36.24 19.95 17.87
CA ALA A 52 -37.02 18.79 17.44
C ALA A 52 -36.89 18.53 15.94
N ALA A 53 -36.87 19.57 15.12
CA ALA A 53 -36.60 19.44 13.67
C ALA A 53 -35.19 18.89 13.38
N ASN A 54 -34.17 19.40 14.08
CA ASN A 54 -32.79 18.94 13.94
C ASN A 54 -32.64 17.46 14.40
N ALA A 55 -33.32 17.05 15.43
CA ALA A 55 -33.29 15.64 15.90
C ALA A 55 -33.84 14.68 14.84
N LEU A 56 -34.90 15.08 14.10
CA LEU A 56 -35.40 14.27 12.97
C LEU A 56 -34.39 14.16 11.84
N ALA A 57 -33.76 15.26 11.46
CA ALA A 57 -32.69 15.28 10.45
C ALA A 57 -31.49 14.42 10.89
N GLN A 58 -31.07 14.55 12.16
CA GLN A 58 -29.98 13.74 12.73
C GLN A 58 -30.28 12.26 12.67
N ALA A 59 -31.47 11.85 13.10
CA ALA A 59 -31.86 10.42 13.09
C ALA A 59 -31.81 9.83 11.67
N ALA A 60 -32.25 10.58 10.66
CA ALA A 60 -32.23 10.14 9.27
C ALA A 60 -30.78 10.04 8.72
N VAL A 61 -29.95 11.05 8.99
CA VAL A 61 -28.53 11.05 8.57
C VAL A 61 -27.77 9.92 9.26
N GLU A 62 -27.97 9.68 10.55
CA GLU A 62 -27.31 8.59 11.27
C GLU A 62 -27.74 7.21 10.77
N GLN A 63 -29.00 7.06 10.39
CA GLN A 63 -29.53 5.82 9.86
C GLN A 63 -29.01 5.50 8.43
N GLN A 64 -28.90 6.49 7.57
CA GLN A 64 -28.62 6.30 6.13
C GLN A 64 -27.18 6.64 5.74
N GLY A 65 -26.47 7.43 6.55
CA GLY A 65 -25.21 8.04 6.17
C GLY A 65 -24.09 7.05 5.84
N GLN A 66 -24.01 5.93 6.56
CA GLN A 66 -22.99 4.91 6.25
C GLN A 66 -23.23 4.25 4.88
N ALA A 67 -24.49 3.99 4.53
CA ALA A 67 -24.83 3.42 3.22
C ALA A 67 -24.49 4.39 2.08
N ILE A 68 -24.73 5.70 2.30
CA ILE A 68 -24.39 6.75 1.36
C ILE A 68 -22.87 6.85 1.22
N ALA A 69 -22.12 6.87 2.32
CA ALA A 69 -20.65 6.90 2.29
C ALA A 69 -20.07 5.68 1.57
N ASN A 70 -20.69 4.51 1.73
CA ASN A 70 -20.29 3.29 1.03
C ASN A 70 -20.58 3.31 -0.47
N ARG A 71 -21.61 4.04 -0.90
CA ARG A 71 -21.94 4.24 -2.30
C ARG A 71 -21.05 5.29 -2.96
N ASP A 72 -20.89 6.45 -2.33
CA ASP A 72 -20.33 7.66 -2.94
C ASP A 72 -18.83 7.84 -2.66
N GLY A 73 -18.32 7.24 -1.59
CA GLY A 73 -16.90 7.22 -1.27
C GLY A 73 -16.10 6.31 -2.22
N HIS A 74 -14.80 6.51 -2.22
CA HIS A 74 -13.84 5.67 -2.96
C HIS A 74 -12.88 4.97 -2.00
N CYS A 75 -12.30 3.88 -2.45
CA CYS A 75 -11.23 3.18 -1.74
C CYS A 75 -9.87 3.58 -2.33
N THR A 76 -8.87 3.70 -1.48
CA THR A 76 -7.48 3.95 -1.89
C THR A 76 -6.60 2.84 -1.34
N TRP A 77 -5.81 2.21 -2.20
CA TRP A 77 -4.83 1.20 -1.86
C TRP A 77 -3.42 1.79 -1.98
N THR A 78 -2.55 1.37 -1.06
CA THR A 78 -1.12 1.73 -1.11
C THR A 78 -0.32 0.53 -1.60
N GLY A 79 0.50 0.74 -2.62
CA GLY A 79 1.33 -0.28 -3.23
C GLY A 79 2.51 -0.65 -2.35
N LYS A 80 2.79 -1.95 -2.30
CA LYS A 80 3.92 -2.54 -1.59
C LYS A 80 4.70 -3.41 -2.57
N TYR A 81 6.01 -3.22 -2.62
CA TYR A 81 6.90 -4.07 -3.40
C TYR A 81 8.35 -3.93 -2.92
N GLY A 82 9.07 -5.04 -2.91
CA GLY A 82 10.50 -5.07 -2.64
C GLY A 82 11.19 -6.09 -3.55
N GLU A 83 12.41 -5.79 -3.97
CA GLU A 83 13.25 -6.67 -4.79
C GLU A 83 14.72 -6.56 -4.36
N GLU A 84 15.45 -7.66 -4.46
CA GLU A 84 16.87 -7.71 -4.15
C GLU A 84 17.70 -7.37 -5.39
N PHE A 85 18.61 -6.42 -5.24
CA PHE A 85 19.57 -6.02 -6.26
C PHE A 85 20.99 -6.24 -5.73
N THR A 86 21.88 -6.67 -6.61
CA THR A 86 23.30 -6.79 -6.28
C THR A 86 24.04 -5.58 -6.84
N LYS A 87 24.88 -4.95 -6.01
CA LYS A 87 25.80 -3.89 -6.47
C LYS A 87 26.65 -4.44 -7.61
N ASN A 88 26.62 -3.79 -8.77
CA ASN A 88 27.27 -4.31 -9.99
C ASN A 88 28.32 -3.37 -10.61
N ASP A 89 28.68 -2.30 -9.90
CA ASP A 89 29.70 -1.33 -10.30
C ASP A 89 31.02 -1.49 -9.50
N CYS A 90 31.25 -2.68 -8.94
CA CYS A 90 32.51 -3.02 -8.28
C CYS A 90 33.64 -3.20 -9.31
N THR A 91 34.89 -2.99 -8.85
CA THR A 91 36.07 -3.22 -9.69
C THR A 91 36.35 -4.70 -9.91
N GLU A 92 37.16 -5.03 -10.91
CA GLU A 92 37.54 -6.41 -11.17
C GLU A 92 38.16 -7.09 -9.94
N GLY A 93 37.74 -8.32 -9.66
CA GLY A 93 38.16 -9.07 -8.47
C GLY A 93 37.32 -8.82 -7.23
N GLN A 94 36.27 -8.01 -7.32
CA GLN A 94 35.34 -7.74 -6.22
C GLN A 94 33.92 -8.25 -6.51
N VAL A 95 33.17 -8.53 -5.46
CA VAL A 95 31.74 -8.90 -5.50
C VAL A 95 30.95 -7.84 -4.75
N GLY A 96 29.86 -7.40 -5.34
CA GLY A 96 28.95 -6.47 -4.72
C GLY A 96 28.02 -7.13 -3.73
N SER A 97 27.71 -6.42 -2.67
CA SER A 97 26.70 -6.86 -1.68
C SER A 97 25.29 -6.81 -2.27
N LYS A 98 24.38 -7.58 -1.68
CA LYS A 98 22.97 -7.59 -1.99
C LYS A 98 22.24 -6.55 -1.17
N ILE A 99 21.36 -5.80 -1.80
CA ILE A 99 20.53 -4.75 -1.19
C ILE A 99 19.08 -5.01 -1.54
N THR A 100 18.22 -5.12 -0.53
CA THR A 100 16.78 -5.12 -0.73
C THR A 100 16.33 -3.67 -0.90
N VAL A 101 15.73 -3.37 -2.05
CA VAL A 101 15.14 -2.06 -2.35
C VAL A 101 13.63 -2.22 -2.31
N THR A 102 12.98 -1.39 -1.51
CA THR A 102 11.52 -1.37 -1.36
C THR A 102 10.90 -0.13 -2.00
N GLU A 103 9.58 -0.08 -2.08
CA GLU A 103 8.87 1.09 -2.56
C GLU A 103 9.14 2.36 -1.75
N GLN A 104 9.61 2.22 -0.50
CA GLN A 104 9.94 3.36 0.36
C GLN A 104 11.32 3.97 0.05
N ASP A 105 12.17 3.20 -0.61
CA ASP A 105 13.52 3.64 -0.99
C ASP A 105 13.55 4.46 -2.29
N VAL A 106 12.47 4.41 -3.07
CA VAL A 106 12.41 5.01 -4.41
C VAL A 106 11.65 6.33 -4.43
N VAL A 107 12.00 7.19 -5.36
CA VAL A 107 11.31 8.47 -5.55
C VAL A 107 9.91 8.22 -6.11
N GLY A 108 8.93 8.96 -5.58
CA GLY A 108 7.53 8.88 -6.00
C GLY A 108 6.62 8.14 -5.03
N ALA A 109 7.14 7.56 -3.95
CA ALA A 109 6.31 6.96 -2.90
C ALA A 109 5.53 8.04 -2.12
N PRO A 110 4.33 7.71 -1.58
CA PRO A 110 3.65 6.42 -1.68
C PRO A 110 2.96 6.19 -3.04
N PHE A 111 2.98 4.96 -3.53
CA PHE A 111 2.30 4.56 -4.77
C PHE A 111 0.87 4.16 -4.45
N THR A 112 -0.09 4.96 -4.85
CA THR A 112 -1.50 4.73 -4.53
C THR A 112 -2.34 4.44 -5.77
N SER A 113 -3.48 3.77 -5.56
CA SER A 113 -4.48 3.52 -6.58
C SER A 113 -5.89 3.54 -5.99
N THR A 114 -6.84 4.05 -6.77
CA THR A 114 -8.28 3.94 -6.48
C THR A 114 -8.94 2.81 -7.26
N VAL A 115 -8.15 2.02 -8.01
CA VAL A 115 -8.64 0.93 -8.84
C VAL A 115 -8.56 -0.40 -8.09
N SER A 116 -7.34 -0.74 -7.60
CA SER A 116 -7.11 -1.99 -6.86
C SER A 116 -5.77 -1.99 -6.13
N GLN A 117 -5.59 -2.94 -5.20
CA GLN A 117 -4.31 -3.22 -4.56
C GLN A 117 -3.24 -3.64 -5.59
N ASP A 118 -3.63 -4.44 -6.57
CA ASP A 118 -2.70 -4.91 -7.61
C ASP A 118 -2.20 -3.76 -8.49
N ASP A 119 -3.06 -2.79 -8.82
CA ASP A 119 -2.63 -1.60 -9.56
C ASP A 119 -1.65 -0.75 -8.74
N ALA A 120 -1.92 -0.56 -7.45
CA ALA A 120 -0.99 0.13 -6.55
C ALA A 120 0.36 -0.61 -6.46
N ASN A 121 0.33 -1.95 -6.28
CA ASN A 121 1.54 -2.78 -6.24
C ASN A 121 2.33 -2.74 -7.54
N ASN A 122 1.66 -2.72 -8.68
CA ASN A 122 2.32 -2.63 -9.99
C ASN A 122 3.04 -1.29 -10.18
N LYS A 123 2.48 -0.18 -9.70
CA LYS A 123 3.14 1.13 -9.69
C LYS A 123 4.40 1.12 -8.82
N ALA A 124 4.31 0.57 -7.60
CA ALA A 124 5.45 0.40 -6.70
C ALA A 124 6.54 -0.47 -7.34
N LYS A 125 6.14 -1.61 -7.94
CA LYS A 125 7.04 -2.53 -8.64
C LYS A 125 7.77 -1.88 -9.81
N ALA A 126 7.06 -1.09 -10.62
CA ALA A 126 7.67 -0.39 -11.75
C ALA A 126 8.76 0.58 -11.28
N ALA A 127 8.49 1.37 -10.23
CA ALA A 127 9.45 2.33 -9.68
C ALA A 127 10.66 1.64 -9.04
N VAL A 128 10.47 0.55 -8.28
CA VAL A 128 11.56 -0.24 -7.69
C VAL A 128 12.44 -0.86 -8.78
N LYS A 129 11.86 -1.39 -9.84
CA LYS A 129 12.64 -1.96 -10.97
C LYS A 129 13.42 -0.90 -11.73
N GLU A 130 12.87 0.28 -11.91
CA GLU A 130 13.54 1.39 -12.60
C GLU A 130 14.72 1.95 -11.79
N GLN A 131 14.56 2.12 -10.48
CA GLN A 131 15.52 2.83 -9.63
C GLN A 131 16.42 1.88 -8.81
N GLY A 132 16.02 0.62 -8.64
CA GLY A 132 16.61 -0.30 -7.67
C GLY A 132 18.09 -0.58 -7.88
N GLN A 133 18.53 -0.74 -9.13
CA GLN A 133 19.97 -0.98 -9.42
C GLN A 133 20.84 0.23 -9.05
N ALA A 134 20.39 1.44 -9.34
CA ALA A 134 21.12 2.65 -8.98
C ALA A 134 21.22 2.82 -7.45
N ILE A 135 20.14 2.51 -6.75
CA ILE A 135 20.10 2.53 -5.28
C ILE A 135 21.05 1.47 -4.70
N ALA A 136 21.05 0.25 -5.24
CA ALA A 136 21.94 -0.82 -4.82
C ALA A 136 23.41 -0.47 -5.05
N ASN A 137 23.73 0.16 -6.18
CA ASN A 137 25.07 0.65 -6.48
C ASN A 137 25.54 1.75 -5.52
N ASN A 138 24.61 2.59 -5.06
CA ASN A 138 24.93 3.66 -4.12
C ASN A 138 25.03 3.17 -2.67
N LYS A 139 24.14 2.26 -2.25
CA LYS A 139 24.04 1.79 -0.84
C LYS A 139 24.91 0.55 -0.57
N GLY A 140 25.21 -0.25 -1.57
CA GLY A 140 25.95 -1.51 -1.45
C GLY A 140 27.45 -1.30 -1.27
N ASN A 141 28.12 -2.35 -0.80
CA ASN A 141 29.57 -2.42 -0.62
C ASN A 141 30.17 -3.41 -1.62
N CYS A 142 31.44 -3.23 -1.94
CA CYS A 142 32.22 -4.17 -2.71
C CYS A 142 33.20 -4.91 -1.79
N GLU A 143 33.26 -6.23 -1.92
CA GLU A 143 34.13 -7.11 -1.12
C GLU A 143 35.07 -7.85 -2.06
N ASP A 144 36.35 -7.98 -1.66
CA ASP A 144 37.35 -8.71 -2.45
C ASP A 144 37.00 -10.20 -2.52
N MET A 145 37.06 -10.79 -3.73
CA MET A 145 36.86 -12.22 -3.89
C MET A 145 38.01 -13.01 -3.27
N THR A 146 37.71 -13.87 -2.31
CA THR A 146 38.70 -14.82 -1.78
C THR A 146 38.88 -15.96 -2.79
N VAL A 147 40.01 -15.95 -3.47
CA VAL A 147 40.35 -17.04 -4.38
C VAL A 147 41.07 -18.17 -3.62
N TYR A 148 40.40 -19.29 -3.50
CA TYR A 148 41.02 -20.51 -2.95
C TYR A 148 41.68 -21.28 -4.10
N THR A 149 43.03 -21.35 -4.08
CA THR A 149 43.78 -22.19 -5.01
C THR A 149 44.02 -23.55 -4.40
N GLY A 150 43.42 -24.59 -4.99
CA GLY A 150 43.69 -25.98 -4.61
C GLY A 150 44.91 -26.50 -5.35
N HIS A 151 45.93 -27.00 -4.61
CA HIS A 151 47.04 -27.70 -5.20
C HIS A 151 46.78 -29.22 -5.10
N TYR A 152 46.77 -29.90 -6.23
CA TYR A 152 46.72 -31.35 -6.30
C TYR A 152 48.04 -31.87 -6.89
N SER A 153 48.75 -32.70 -6.13
CA SER A 153 49.92 -33.43 -6.64
C SER A 153 49.71 -34.93 -6.50
N LYS A 154 49.79 -35.65 -7.58
CA LYS A 154 49.78 -37.11 -7.59
C LYS A 154 51.19 -37.61 -7.85
N ARG A 155 51.75 -38.34 -6.90
CA ARG A 155 53.04 -39.05 -7.11
C ARG A 155 52.77 -40.32 -7.86
N PHE A 156 53.27 -40.40 -9.09
CA PHE A 156 53.31 -41.64 -9.82
C PHE A 156 54.53 -42.43 -9.40
N VAL A 157 54.34 -43.59 -8.83
CA VAL A 157 55.41 -44.57 -8.65
C VAL A 157 55.41 -45.42 -9.92
N PRO A 158 56.45 -45.40 -10.73
CA PRO A 158 56.48 -46.31 -11.87
C PRO A 158 56.47 -47.73 -11.36
N GLU A 159 55.52 -48.54 -11.84
CA GLU A 159 55.56 -49.99 -11.67
C GLU A 159 56.79 -50.52 -12.43
N CYS A 160 57.71 -51.09 -11.68
CA CYS A 160 58.86 -51.80 -12.29
C CYS A 160 58.35 -53.12 -12.85
N GLU A 161 58.11 -53.18 -14.15
CA GLU A 161 57.72 -54.37 -14.84
C GLU A 161 58.81 -55.46 -14.98
N ASP A 162 60.04 -55.17 -14.53
CA ASP A 162 61.14 -56.12 -14.65
C ASP A 162 61.95 -56.27 -13.36
N CYS A 163 61.36 -56.92 -12.33
CA CYS A 163 62.10 -57.46 -11.24
C CYS A 163 62.10 -58.99 -11.24
N HIS A 164 62.21 -59.60 -12.41
CA HIS A 164 62.51 -60.96 -12.56
C HIS A 164 63.65 -61.20 -13.52
N LYS A 165 64.85 -61.25 -12.99
CA LYS A 165 65.94 -62.15 -13.42
C LYS A 165 67.13 -61.95 -12.49
N GLY A 166 67.26 -62.82 -11.53
CA GLY A 166 68.50 -63.09 -10.85
C GLY A 166 68.63 -64.63 -10.75
N VAL A 167 69.62 -65.13 -11.24
CA VAL A 167 70.12 -66.49 -11.03
C VAL A 167 70.95 -66.50 -9.77
#